data_645c427b2a97f69c84339e1627d519b0
#
_entry.id   645c427b2a97f69c84339e1627d519b0
#
_cell.length_a   1.000
_cell.length_b   1.000
_cell.length_c   1.000
_cell.angle_alpha   90.00
_cell.angle_beta   90.00
_cell.angle_gamma   90.00
#
_symmetry.space_group_name_H-M   'P 1'
#
loop_
_entity.id
_entity.type
_entity.pdbx_description
1 polymer ?
#
loop_
_entity_poly.entity_id
_entity_poly.type
_entity_poly.pdbx_seq_one_letter_code
_entity_poly.pdbx_strand_id
1 'polypeptide(L)'
;MKLAIDARMIDRSGIGTCIREWLSRVNYSVVLGKKENLEPYKGHYSEFIPFDCSIYGYKEQLAFPYKPLRKSKPDVLHIPHCNVPLLYRGKLIVTIHDLTHLIYPEFLPFRIARWYFKFIFWIACKKSDHIVTDSESTKRDIIRFFHTPTDRITVAPLGVGKEFVKKTQEEIDYLYGKFSIPRNKKLLLYVGNLLPHKNLLRLLEALSKMPERENCRLILVGKAFSNRKENTNGDSLGISNLIIHAGVVSQEDLVGLYNLANLFVLPSLYEGFGLPVLEAFACGTPVACSNTSSLPEVGGELAYYFNPTDSGNMAQVISRALNEKKKTEESIRWAATFNWEQSSKMILSTAKRVCGL
;
A
#
# COMPACT_ATOMS: atom_id res chain seq x y z
N MET A 1 -17.29 -24.20 4.93
CA MET A 1 -17.08 -23.31 3.77
C MET A 1 -15.65 -23.51 3.26
N LYS A 2 -15.51 -23.89 1.99
CA LYS A 2 -14.22 -24.08 1.31
C LYS A 2 -13.85 -22.81 0.55
N LEU A 3 -12.94 -22.02 1.08
CA LEU A 3 -12.52 -20.74 0.53
C LEU A 3 -11.23 -20.90 -0.29
N ALA A 4 -11.21 -20.38 -1.51
CA ALA A 4 -10.01 -20.33 -2.36
C ALA A 4 -9.48 -18.90 -2.48
N ILE A 5 -8.16 -18.75 -2.68
CA ILE A 5 -7.51 -17.46 -2.95
C ILE A 5 -6.52 -17.54 -4.11
N ASP A 6 -6.48 -16.51 -4.94
CA ASP A 6 -5.41 -16.30 -5.91
C ASP A 6 -4.24 -15.55 -5.24
N ALA A 7 -3.18 -16.26 -4.90
CA ALA A 7 -2.02 -15.71 -4.19
C ALA A 7 -0.81 -15.44 -5.11
N ARG A 8 -0.99 -15.32 -6.43
CA ARG A 8 0.11 -15.06 -7.37
C ARG A 8 0.88 -13.77 -7.12
N MET A 9 0.24 -12.79 -6.46
CA MET A 9 0.87 -11.50 -6.14
C MET A 9 1.52 -11.46 -4.75
N ILE A 10 1.68 -12.58 -4.08
CA ILE A 10 2.19 -12.64 -2.69
C ILE A 10 3.59 -12.04 -2.52
N ASP A 11 4.41 -12.02 -3.58
CA ASP A 11 5.75 -11.42 -3.63
C ASP A 11 5.76 -9.92 -4.00
N ARG A 12 4.60 -9.34 -4.31
CA ARG A 12 4.48 -7.92 -4.63
C ARG A 12 4.36 -7.05 -3.38
N SER A 13 4.91 -5.85 -3.43
CA SER A 13 4.68 -4.85 -2.37
C SER A 13 3.19 -4.46 -2.29
N GLY A 14 2.71 -4.07 -1.12
CA GLY A 14 1.31 -3.69 -0.89
C GLY A 14 0.35 -4.89 -0.99
N ILE A 15 -0.09 -5.26 -2.19
CA ILE A 15 -1.01 -6.40 -2.40
C ILE A 15 -0.45 -7.70 -1.80
N GLY A 16 0.85 -7.95 -1.97
CA GLY A 16 1.50 -9.12 -1.39
C GLY A 16 1.48 -9.11 0.14
N THR A 17 1.61 -7.95 0.76
CA THR A 17 1.45 -7.82 2.22
C THR A 17 0.04 -8.23 2.63
N CYS A 18 -1.00 -7.76 1.95
CA CYS A 18 -2.37 -8.17 2.22
C CYS A 18 -2.57 -9.68 2.09
N ILE A 19 -2.07 -10.28 1.00
CA ILE A 19 -2.17 -11.72 0.76
C ILE A 19 -1.48 -12.53 1.87
N ARG A 20 -0.25 -12.15 2.29
CA ARG A 20 0.48 -12.82 3.37
C ARG A 20 -0.28 -12.75 4.69
N GLU A 21 -0.78 -11.59 5.03
CA GLU A 21 -1.51 -11.35 6.27
C GLU A 21 -2.86 -12.09 6.30
N TRP A 22 -3.57 -12.15 5.17
CA TRP A 22 -4.81 -12.91 5.07
C TRP A 22 -4.57 -14.42 5.06
N LEU A 23 -3.54 -14.92 4.36
CA LEU A 23 -3.21 -16.35 4.36
C LEU A 23 -2.92 -16.88 5.77
N SER A 24 -2.27 -16.09 6.61
CA SER A 24 -1.93 -16.51 7.97
C SER A 24 -3.12 -16.43 8.96
N ARG A 25 -4.23 -15.76 8.60
CA ARG A 25 -5.38 -15.54 9.51
C ARG A 25 -6.72 -16.05 8.98
N VAL A 26 -6.90 -16.07 7.68
CA VAL A 26 -8.11 -16.61 7.05
C VAL A 26 -7.81 -18.05 6.65
N ASN A 27 -8.67 -18.99 7.07
CA ASN A 27 -8.51 -20.40 6.73
C ASN A 27 -8.90 -20.65 5.26
N TYR A 28 -7.98 -20.35 4.35
CA TYR A 28 -8.13 -20.68 2.94
C TYR A 28 -7.85 -22.18 2.74
N SER A 29 -8.84 -22.90 2.21
CA SER A 29 -8.67 -24.32 1.92
C SER A 29 -7.87 -24.56 0.63
N VAL A 30 -7.97 -23.65 -0.34
CA VAL A 30 -7.35 -23.75 -1.66
C VAL A 30 -6.54 -22.51 -1.98
N VAL A 31 -5.28 -22.67 -2.37
CA VAL A 31 -4.42 -21.54 -2.73
C VAL A 31 -3.85 -21.74 -4.14
N LEU A 32 -4.02 -20.71 -4.98
CA LEU A 32 -3.47 -20.65 -6.33
C LEU A 32 -2.20 -19.77 -6.33
N GLY A 33 -1.13 -20.24 -7.00
CA GLY A 33 0.08 -19.41 -7.11
C GLY A 33 1.33 -20.19 -7.49
N LYS A 34 2.48 -19.58 -7.25
CA LYS A 34 3.81 -20.21 -7.42
C LYS A 34 4.18 -20.99 -6.18
N LYS A 35 4.70 -22.21 -6.37
CA LYS A 35 5.05 -23.10 -5.27
C LYS A 35 6.11 -22.48 -4.35
N GLU A 36 7.15 -21.90 -4.94
CA GLU A 36 8.27 -21.32 -4.21
C GLU A 36 7.83 -20.20 -3.26
N ASN A 37 6.89 -19.36 -3.70
CA ASN A 37 6.38 -18.22 -2.94
C ASN A 37 5.40 -18.65 -1.84
N LEU A 38 4.80 -19.83 -1.96
CA LEU A 38 3.78 -20.36 -1.04
C LEU A 38 4.32 -21.39 -0.06
N GLU A 39 5.55 -21.87 -0.24
CA GLU A 39 6.18 -22.87 0.66
C GLU A 39 6.19 -22.40 2.13
N PRO A 40 6.50 -21.12 2.47
CA PRO A 40 6.44 -20.64 3.85
C PRO A 40 5.03 -20.70 4.49
N TYR A 41 3.97 -20.82 3.68
CA TYR A 41 2.57 -20.83 4.10
C TYR A 41 1.91 -22.19 4.03
N LYS A 42 2.67 -23.27 3.78
CA LYS A 42 2.17 -24.63 3.54
C LYS A 42 1.25 -25.17 4.65
N GLY A 43 1.41 -24.69 5.88
CA GLY A 43 0.53 -25.06 7.00
C GLY A 43 -0.82 -24.33 7.05
N HIS A 44 -1.05 -23.34 6.18
CA HIS A 44 -2.24 -22.48 6.19
C HIS A 44 -3.28 -22.81 5.13
N TYR A 45 -3.04 -23.88 4.33
CA TYR A 45 -4.00 -24.35 3.31
C TYR A 45 -3.92 -25.86 3.16
N SER A 46 -5.00 -26.47 2.67
CA SER A 46 -5.08 -27.93 2.48
C SER A 46 -4.87 -28.38 1.03
N GLU A 47 -5.09 -27.49 0.07
CA GLU A 47 -4.97 -27.79 -1.37
C GLU A 47 -4.22 -26.67 -2.09
N PHE A 48 -3.23 -27.06 -2.90
CA PHE A 48 -2.44 -26.16 -3.73
C PHE A 48 -2.74 -26.38 -5.21
N ILE A 49 -3.02 -25.31 -5.94
CA ILE A 49 -3.20 -25.33 -7.39
C ILE A 49 -2.07 -24.50 -8.02
N PRO A 50 -1.14 -25.12 -8.78
CA PRO A 50 -0.08 -24.39 -9.47
C PRO A 50 -0.66 -23.38 -10.45
N PHE A 51 -0.25 -22.12 -10.32
CA PHE A 51 -0.62 -21.07 -11.25
C PHE A 51 0.48 -20.00 -11.31
N ASP A 52 1.36 -20.12 -12.30
CA ASP A 52 2.43 -19.18 -12.59
C ASP A 52 2.16 -18.49 -13.93
N CYS A 53 1.40 -17.40 -13.88
CA CYS A 53 1.13 -16.55 -15.03
C CYS A 53 1.16 -15.09 -14.59
N SER A 54 1.81 -14.25 -15.39
CA SER A 54 1.82 -12.80 -15.13
C SER A 54 0.41 -12.23 -15.21
N ILE A 55 0.12 -11.28 -14.33
CA ILE A 55 -1.16 -10.58 -14.27
C ILE A 55 -1.20 -9.49 -15.36
N TYR A 56 -2.42 -9.13 -15.80
CA TYR A 56 -2.70 -8.13 -16.84
C TYR A 56 -2.34 -8.54 -18.27
N GLY A 57 -2.32 -9.85 -18.56
CA GLY A 57 -2.12 -10.36 -19.91
C GLY A 57 -3.28 -11.23 -20.40
N TYR A 58 -3.53 -11.27 -21.72
CA TYR A 58 -4.52 -12.19 -22.29
C TYR A 58 -4.21 -13.67 -22.01
N LYS A 59 -2.92 -14.00 -21.87
CA LYS A 59 -2.46 -15.35 -21.52
C LYS A 59 -2.98 -15.81 -20.15
N GLU A 60 -3.16 -14.88 -19.22
CA GLU A 60 -3.69 -15.17 -17.90
C GLU A 60 -5.08 -15.80 -17.96
N GLN A 61 -5.96 -15.28 -18.83
CA GLN A 61 -7.32 -15.78 -18.97
C GLN A 61 -7.37 -17.20 -19.55
N LEU A 62 -6.45 -17.53 -20.46
CA LEU A 62 -6.31 -18.86 -21.07
C LEU A 62 -5.64 -19.85 -20.12
N ALA A 63 -4.64 -19.40 -19.39
CA ALA A 63 -3.86 -20.22 -18.46
C ALA A 63 -4.53 -20.40 -17.09
N PHE A 64 -5.64 -19.68 -16.81
CA PHE A 64 -6.33 -19.79 -15.53
C PHE A 64 -6.74 -21.23 -15.25
N PRO A 65 -6.49 -21.80 -14.05
CA PRO A 65 -6.66 -23.21 -13.75
C PRO A 65 -8.14 -23.60 -13.51
N TYR A 66 -8.99 -23.37 -14.51
CA TYR A 66 -10.45 -23.66 -14.43
C TYR A 66 -10.77 -25.11 -14.08
N LYS A 67 -10.06 -26.09 -14.71
CA LYS A 67 -10.31 -27.52 -14.48
C LYS A 67 -9.91 -27.96 -13.06
N PRO A 68 -8.68 -27.69 -12.56
CA PRO A 68 -8.32 -27.97 -11.17
C PRO A 68 -9.27 -27.30 -10.17
N LEU A 69 -9.58 -26.03 -10.37
CA LEU A 69 -10.45 -25.28 -9.46
C LEU A 69 -11.88 -25.84 -9.43
N ARG A 70 -12.42 -26.27 -10.60
CA ARG A 70 -13.72 -26.93 -10.68
C ARG A 70 -13.72 -28.30 -9.98
N LYS A 71 -12.59 -29.04 -10.04
CA LYS A 71 -12.43 -30.32 -9.30
C LYS A 71 -12.38 -30.08 -7.81
N SER A 72 -11.71 -29.03 -7.37
CA SER A 72 -11.60 -28.62 -5.97
C SER A 72 -12.93 -28.17 -5.38
N LYS A 73 -13.86 -27.62 -6.17
CA LYS A 73 -15.19 -27.14 -5.76
C LYS A 73 -15.14 -26.17 -4.58
N PRO A 74 -14.42 -25.05 -4.65
CA PRO A 74 -14.52 -24.03 -3.59
C PRO A 74 -15.91 -23.41 -3.58
N ASP A 75 -16.40 -23.09 -2.37
CA ASP A 75 -17.66 -22.37 -2.18
C ASP A 75 -17.54 -20.91 -2.67
N VAL A 76 -16.34 -20.30 -2.46
CA VAL A 76 -16.03 -18.94 -2.89
C VAL A 76 -14.56 -18.86 -3.33
N LEU A 77 -14.30 -18.14 -4.41
CA LEU A 77 -12.96 -17.74 -4.85
C LEU A 77 -12.73 -16.27 -4.52
N HIS A 78 -11.66 -15.99 -3.79
CA HIS A 78 -11.20 -14.63 -3.51
C HIS A 78 -10.07 -14.26 -4.49
N ILE A 79 -10.27 -13.20 -5.27
CA ILE A 79 -9.26 -12.60 -6.14
C ILE A 79 -8.82 -11.28 -5.52
N PRO A 80 -7.60 -11.19 -4.95
CA PRO A 80 -7.13 -9.98 -4.28
C PRO A 80 -6.55 -8.94 -5.27
N HIS A 81 -7.18 -8.79 -6.43
CA HIS A 81 -6.87 -7.79 -7.46
C HIS A 81 -8.01 -7.68 -8.48
N CYS A 82 -8.01 -6.63 -9.30
CA CYS A 82 -9.11 -6.35 -10.22
C CYS A 82 -9.19 -7.28 -11.45
N ASN A 83 -8.16 -8.07 -11.76
CA ASN A 83 -8.14 -8.91 -12.95
C ASN A 83 -8.78 -10.29 -12.69
N VAL A 84 -10.08 -10.37 -12.88
CA VAL A 84 -10.88 -11.56 -12.57
C VAL A 84 -10.88 -12.60 -13.70
N PRO A 85 -11.01 -13.90 -13.39
CA PRO A 85 -11.11 -14.95 -14.41
C PRO A 85 -12.47 -14.90 -15.11
N LEU A 86 -12.47 -14.59 -16.41
CA LEU A 86 -13.69 -14.31 -17.19
C LEU A 86 -14.64 -15.50 -17.30
N LEU A 87 -14.09 -16.72 -17.41
CA LEU A 87 -14.88 -17.95 -17.59
C LEU A 87 -15.22 -18.66 -16.25
N TYR A 88 -14.79 -18.11 -15.12
CA TYR A 88 -15.15 -18.68 -13.82
C TYR A 88 -16.63 -18.44 -13.52
N ARG A 89 -17.37 -19.49 -13.14
CA ARG A 89 -18.82 -19.47 -12.91
C ARG A 89 -19.23 -19.69 -11.44
N GLY A 90 -18.25 -19.88 -10.54
CA GLY A 90 -18.51 -19.98 -9.10
C GLY A 90 -18.64 -18.61 -8.43
N LYS A 91 -18.99 -18.62 -7.16
CA LYS A 91 -19.06 -17.40 -6.35
C LYS A 91 -17.70 -16.73 -6.23
N LEU A 92 -17.66 -15.41 -6.36
CA LEU A 92 -16.45 -14.62 -6.52
C LEU A 92 -16.45 -13.39 -5.61
N ILE A 93 -15.42 -13.26 -4.79
CA ILE A 93 -15.07 -12.03 -4.09
C ILE A 93 -13.85 -11.42 -4.75
N VAL A 94 -13.88 -10.12 -4.98
CA VAL A 94 -12.78 -9.36 -5.56
C VAL A 94 -12.33 -8.29 -4.59
N THR A 95 -11.02 -8.17 -4.34
CA THR A 95 -10.50 -6.99 -3.65
C THR A 95 -10.01 -5.97 -4.68
N ILE A 96 -10.50 -4.75 -4.56
CA ILE A 96 -10.06 -3.58 -5.34
C ILE A 96 -9.37 -2.63 -4.37
N HIS A 97 -8.02 -2.62 -4.40
CA HIS A 97 -7.21 -1.81 -3.51
C HIS A 97 -7.28 -0.32 -3.85
N ASP A 98 -7.22 0.02 -5.13
CA ASP A 98 -7.29 1.39 -5.63
C ASP A 98 -7.80 1.47 -7.07
N LEU A 99 -8.06 2.70 -7.53
CA LEU A 99 -8.45 3.02 -8.90
C LEU A 99 -7.48 4.03 -9.55
N THR A 100 -6.22 4.03 -9.14
CA THR A 100 -5.17 4.97 -9.61
C THR A 100 -5.13 5.09 -11.13
N HIS A 101 -5.19 3.97 -11.84
CA HIS A 101 -5.14 3.95 -13.32
C HIS A 101 -6.35 4.59 -14.01
N LEU A 102 -7.46 4.75 -13.30
CA LEU A 102 -8.67 5.43 -13.83
C LEU A 102 -8.70 6.90 -13.46
N ILE A 103 -8.20 7.24 -12.28
CA ILE A 103 -8.20 8.61 -11.73
C ILE A 103 -7.10 9.45 -12.38
N TYR A 104 -5.94 8.83 -12.60
CA TYR A 104 -4.77 9.44 -13.23
C TYR A 104 -4.36 8.71 -14.52
N PRO A 105 -5.22 8.72 -15.55
CA PRO A 105 -4.93 8.02 -16.81
C PRO A 105 -3.74 8.60 -17.57
N GLU A 106 -3.34 9.84 -17.27
CA GLU A 106 -2.14 10.49 -17.82
C GLU A 106 -0.83 9.82 -17.39
N PHE A 107 -0.83 9.05 -16.31
CA PHE A 107 0.34 8.28 -15.86
C PHE A 107 0.46 6.92 -16.52
N LEU A 108 -0.50 6.55 -17.36
CA LEU A 108 -0.44 5.31 -18.14
C LEU A 108 0.47 5.49 -19.38
N PRO A 109 1.25 4.46 -19.74
CA PRO A 109 2.20 4.56 -20.86
C PRO A 109 1.52 4.79 -22.22
N PHE A 110 0.26 4.37 -22.38
CA PHE A 110 -0.50 4.50 -23.61
C PHE A 110 -1.94 4.91 -23.34
N ARG A 111 -2.52 5.78 -24.17
CA ARG A 111 -3.90 6.25 -24.02
C ARG A 111 -4.92 5.09 -24.08
N ILE A 112 -4.64 4.03 -24.85
CA ILE A 112 -5.51 2.85 -24.94
C ILE A 112 -5.56 2.05 -23.62
N ALA A 113 -4.52 2.13 -22.79
CA ALA A 113 -4.48 1.44 -21.50
C ALA A 113 -5.60 1.90 -20.55
N ARG A 114 -6.04 3.17 -20.66
CA ARG A 114 -7.18 3.69 -19.89
C ARG A 114 -8.47 2.87 -20.17
N TRP A 115 -8.75 2.57 -21.42
CA TRP A 115 -9.93 1.79 -21.80
C TRP A 115 -9.82 0.34 -21.34
N TYR A 116 -8.61 -0.23 -21.42
CA TYR A 116 -8.32 -1.56 -20.90
C TYR A 116 -8.60 -1.62 -19.38
N PHE A 117 -8.03 -0.71 -18.57
CA PHE A 117 -8.26 -0.70 -17.14
C PHE A 117 -9.73 -0.42 -16.80
N LYS A 118 -10.40 0.50 -17.49
CA LYS A 118 -11.83 0.75 -17.32
C LYS A 118 -12.66 -0.52 -17.54
N PHE A 119 -12.33 -1.28 -18.57
CA PHE A 119 -12.99 -2.55 -18.89
C PHE A 119 -12.72 -3.62 -17.83
N ILE A 120 -11.47 -3.78 -17.39
CA ILE A 120 -11.09 -4.76 -16.35
C ILE A 120 -11.81 -4.48 -15.01
N PHE A 121 -11.80 -3.23 -14.56
CA PHE A 121 -12.54 -2.84 -13.35
C PHE A 121 -14.05 -3.01 -13.50
N TRP A 122 -14.58 -2.64 -14.66
CA TRP A 122 -16.01 -2.83 -14.94
C TRP A 122 -16.39 -4.30 -14.86
N ILE A 123 -15.61 -5.20 -15.48
CA ILE A 123 -15.85 -6.64 -15.38
C ILE A 123 -15.72 -7.12 -13.93
N ALA A 124 -14.69 -6.68 -13.20
CA ALA A 124 -14.51 -7.03 -11.79
C ALA A 124 -15.76 -6.67 -10.99
N CYS A 125 -16.26 -5.44 -11.14
CA CYS A 125 -17.46 -4.97 -10.46
C CYS A 125 -18.76 -5.70 -10.87
N LYS A 126 -18.87 -6.07 -12.15
CA LYS A 126 -20.10 -6.75 -12.66
C LYS A 126 -20.11 -8.24 -12.31
N LYS A 127 -18.95 -8.90 -12.40
CA LYS A 127 -18.82 -10.35 -12.28
C LYS A 127 -18.70 -10.84 -10.85
N SER A 128 -18.12 -10.05 -9.95
CA SER A 128 -18.00 -10.45 -8.54
C SER A 128 -19.37 -10.47 -7.87
N ASP A 129 -19.59 -11.43 -6.97
CA ASP A 129 -20.74 -11.45 -6.07
C ASP A 129 -20.60 -10.36 -4.99
N HIS A 130 -19.37 -10.08 -4.58
CA HIS A 130 -19.07 -9.03 -3.61
C HIS A 130 -17.68 -8.43 -3.85
N ILE A 131 -17.52 -7.14 -3.52
CA ILE A 131 -16.28 -6.40 -3.62
C ILE A 131 -15.79 -6.08 -2.20
N VAL A 132 -14.51 -6.27 -1.98
CA VAL A 132 -13.80 -5.77 -0.80
C VAL A 132 -12.89 -4.63 -1.23
N THR A 133 -12.74 -3.62 -0.39
CA THR A 133 -11.82 -2.52 -0.61
C THR A 133 -11.22 -2.05 0.71
N ASP A 134 -10.09 -1.35 0.64
CA ASP A 134 -9.29 -1.03 1.83
C ASP A 134 -9.77 0.26 2.53
N SER A 135 -10.50 1.13 1.83
CA SER A 135 -10.93 2.44 2.34
C SER A 135 -12.32 2.86 1.85
N GLU A 136 -12.95 3.74 2.60
CA GLU A 136 -14.20 4.39 2.17
C GLU A 136 -13.96 5.26 0.92
N SER A 137 -12.77 5.83 0.76
CA SER A 137 -12.39 6.57 -0.44
C SER A 137 -12.45 5.69 -1.69
N THR A 138 -11.82 4.53 -1.67
CA THR A 138 -11.88 3.58 -2.80
C THR A 138 -13.31 3.09 -3.04
N LYS A 139 -14.10 2.86 -1.98
CA LYS A 139 -15.52 2.52 -2.11
C LYS A 139 -16.31 3.61 -2.83
N ARG A 140 -16.13 4.87 -2.44
CA ARG A 140 -16.77 6.01 -3.14
C ARG A 140 -16.39 6.05 -4.62
N ASP A 141 -15.13 5.80 -4.94
CA ASP A 141 -14.65 5.77 -6.32
C ASP A 141 -15.27 4.62 -7.13
N ILE A 142 -15.36 3.41 -6.55
CA ILE A 142 -16.03 2.26 -7.20
C ILE A 142 -17.49 2.60 -7.52
N ILE A 143 -18.22 3.19 -6.56
CA ILE A 143 -19.61 3.61 -6.77
C ILE A 143 -19.71 4.66 -7.87
N ARG A 144 -18.83 5.69 -7.81
CA ARG A 144 -18.80 6.79 -8.78
C ARG A 144 -18.53 6.32 -10.22
N PHE A 145 -17.55 5.43 -10.40
CA PHE A 145 -17.12 5.02 -11.75
C PHE A 145 -17.96 3.89 -12.35
N PHE A 146 -18.49 2.99 -11.51
CA PHE A 146 -19.13 1.75 -11.95
C PHE A 146 -20.58 1.58 -11.50
N HIS A 147 -21.11 2.53 -10.72
CA HIS A 147 -22.48 2.48 -10.17
C HIS A 147 -22.77 1.15 -9.45
N THR A 148 -21.74 0.62 -8.76
CA THR A 148 -21.89 -0.61 -7.98
C THR A 148 -22.74 -0.34 -6.74
N PRO A 149 -23.76 -1.17 -6.45
CA PRO A 149 -24.58 -1.03 -5.25
C PRO A 149 -23.73 -1.05 -3.97
N THR A 150 -24.03 -0.17 -3.03
CA THR A 150 -23.26 0.00 -1.78
C THR A 150 -23.22 -1.25 -0.93
N ASP A 151 -24.31 -2.03 -0.91
CA ASP A 151 -24.44 -3.30 -0.19
C ASP A 151 -23.56 -4.43 -0.75
N ARG A 152 -23.06 -4.28 -1.97
CA ARG A 152 -22.09 -5.18 -2.60
C ARG A 152 -20.63 -4.79 -2.35
N ILE A 153 -20.37 -3.78 -1.53
CA ILE A 153 -19.01 -3.33 -1.24
C ILE A 153 -18.78 -3.31 0.27
N THR A 154 -17.81 -4.10 0.74
CA THR A 154 -17.33 -4.07 2.13
C THR A 154 -15.99 -3.36 2.19
N VAL A 155 -15.86 -2.40 3.09
CA VAL A 155 -14.56 -1.81 3.43
C VAL A 155 -13.91 -2.64 4.52
N ALA A 156 -12.73 -3.17 4.23
CA ALA A 156 -11.91 -3.94 5.16
C ALA A 156 -10.56 -3.25 5.32
N PRO A 157 -10.43 -2.27 6.23
CA PRO A 157 -9.20 -1.53 6.44
C PRO A 157 -8.02 -2.47 6.71
N LEU A 158 -6.86 -2.12 6.17
CA LEU A 158 -5.64 -2.90 6.36
C LEU A 158 -5.08 -2.68 7.77
N GLY A 159 -4.24 -3.61 8.22
CA GLY A 159 -3.54 -3.51 9.50
C GLY A 159 -2.09 -3.08 9.35
N VAL A 160 -1.45 -2.74 10.45
CA VAL A 160 0.00 -2.54 10.53
C VAL A 160 0.71 -3.86 10.90
N GLY A 161 1.91 -4.08 10.36
CA GLY A 161 2.73 -5.25 10.68
C GLY A 161 3.23 -5.20 12.13
N LYS A 162 3.35 -6.36 12.77
CA LYS A 162 3.80 -6.50 14.18
C LYS A 162 5.22 -6.00 14.42
N GLU A 163 6.03 -5.98 13.39
CA GLU A 163 7.40 -5.50 13.40
C GLU A 163 7.53 -3.99 13.56
N PHE A 164 6.51 -3.23 13.16
CA PHE A 164 6.50 -1.78 13.31
C PHE A 164 6.16 -1.40 14.74
N VAL A 165 7.21 -1.19 15.52
CA VAL A 165 7.12 -0.84 16.94
C VAL A 165 8.09 0.27 17.28
N LYS A 166 7.84 0.96 18.39
CA LYS A 166 8.77 1.94 18.93
C LYS A 166 10.07 1.25 19.38
N LYS A 167 11.21 1.80 18.95
CA LYS A 167 12.57 1.34 19.28
C LYS A 167 13.27 2.35 20.16
N THR A 168 14.24 1.86 20.97
CA THR A 168 15.13 2.72 21.73
C THR A 168 16.21 3.32 20.80
N GLN A 169 16.88 4.38 21.28
CA GLN A 169 17.94 5.00 20.49
C GLN A 169 19.12 4.04 20.26
N GLU A 170 19.45 3.20 21.23
CA GLU A 170 20.53 2.22 21.15
C GLU A 170 20.28 1.18 20.06
N GLU A 171 19.02 0.72 19.89
CA GLU A 171 18.64 -0.26 18.88
C GLU A 171 18.79 0.26 17.46
N ILE A 172 18.71 1.57 17.23
CA ILE A 172 18.70 2.20 15.90
C ILE A 172 19.96 3.02 15.61
N ASP A 173 20.88 3.15 16.57
CA ASP A 173 22.06 4.02 16.44
C ASP A 173 23.00 3.63 15.29
N TYR A 174 23.09 2.34 14.97
CA TYR A 174 23.88 1.82 13.86
C TYR A 174 23.49 2.40 12.49
N LEU A 175 22.24 2.86 12.33
CA LEU A 175 21.73 3.43 11.08
C LEU A 175 22.44 4.73 10.70
N TYR A 176 22.90 5.51 11.66
CA TYR A 176 23.69 6.71 11.39
C TYR A 176 24.96 6.40 10.60
N GLY A 177 25.68 5.36 10.98
CA GLY A 177 26.86 4.88 10.25
C GLY A 177 26.50 4.20 8.93
N LYS A 178 25.51 3.31 8.96
CA LYS A 178 25.09 2.50 7.81
C LYS A 178 24.66 3.36 6.60
N PHE A 179 23.89 4.42 6.86
CA PHE A 179 23.35 5.30 5.80
C PHE A 179 24.06 6.67 5.75
N SER A 180 25.16 6.85 6.47
CA SER A 180 25.90 8.13 6.56
C SER A 180 24.99 9.31 6.93
N ILE A 181 24.10 9.10 7.92
CA ILE A 181 23.16 10.09 8.39
C ILE A 181 23.84 11.05 9.38
N PRO A 182 23.80 12.38 9.15
CA PRO A 182 24.37 13.33 10.10
C PRO A 182 23.48 13.46 11.36
N ARG A 183 24.11 13.32 12.55
CA ARG A 183 23.40 13.32 13.84
C ARG A 183 22.77 14.66 14.23
N ASN A 184 23.27 15.76 13.71
CA ASN A 184 22.84 17.13 14.02
C ASN A 184 21.78 17.69 13.07
N LYS A 185 21.13 16.84 12.28
CA LYS A 185 20.11 17.26 11.29
C LYS A 185 18.73 16.67 11.63
N LYS A 186 17.67 17.41 11.28
CA LYS A 186 16.30 16.88 11.32
C LYS A 186 16.10 15.95 10.12
N LEU A 187 15.54 14.79 10.37
CA LEU A 187 15.39 13.74 9.36
C LEU A 187 13.95 13.66 8.86
N LEU A 188 13.77 13.87 7.58
CA LEU A 188 12.55 13.59 6.84
C LEU A 188 12.68 12.21 6.22
N LEU A 189 11.65 11.39 6.28
CA LEU A 189 11.62 10.07 5.67
C LEU A 189 10.54 10.00 4.60
N TYR A 190 10.90 9.50 3.42
CA TYR A 190 10.00 9.10 2.36
C TYR A 190 10.20 7.62 2.07
N VAL A 191 9.12 6.85 2.03
CA VAL A 191 9.12 5.42 1.69
C VAL A 191 8.18 5.19 0.51
N GLY A 192 8.71 4.71 -0.61
CA GLY A 192 7.89 4.46 -1.80
C GLY A 192 8.69 4.27 -3.08
N ASN A 193 7.97 4.08 -4.19
CA ASN A 193 8.53 3.98 -5.52
C ASN A 193 8.49 5.35 -6.23
N LEU A 194 9.28 5.48 -7.30
CA LEU A 194 9.29 6.67 -8.16
C LEU A 194 8.16 6.57 -9.22
N LEU A 195 6.92 6.48 -8.75
CA LEU A 195 5.75 6.52 -9.63
C LEU A 195 5.13 7.92 -9.60
N PRO A 196 4.59 8.43 -10.73
CA PRO A 196 4.11 9.82 -10.80
C PRO A 196 3.08 10.18 -9.73
N HIS A 197 2.15 9.28 -9.41
CA HIS A 197 1.14 9.52 -8.36
C HIS A 197 1.74 9.59 -6.94
N LYS A 198 2.96 9.05 -6.71
CA LYS A 198 3.68 9.18 -5.43
C LYS A 198 4.27 10.58 -5.22
N ASN A 199 4.31 11.42 -6.26
CA ASN A 199 4.52 12.86 -6.22
C ASN A 199 5.83 13.31 -5.56
N LEU A 200 6.89 12.49 -5.65
CA LEU A 200 8.18 12.79 -5.04
C LEU A 200 8.77 14.11 -5.54
N LEU A 201 8.65 14.41 -6.84
CA LEU A 201 9.21 15.64 -7.40
C LEU A 201 8.68 16.89 -6.70
N ARG A 202 7.39 16.91 -6.35
CA ARG A 202 6.81 18.03 -5.62
C ARG A 202 7.26 18.10 -4.16
N LEU A 203 7.57 16.97 -3.53
CA LEU A 203 8.23 16.97 -2.22
C LEU A 203 9.63 17.59 -2.30
N LEU A 204 10.40 17.30 -3.36
CA LEU A 204 11.72 17.90 -3.57
C LEU A 204 11.62 19.41 -3.80
N GLU A 205 10.64 19.87 -4.59
CA GLU A 205 10.33 21.28 -4.73
C GLU A 205 9.95 21.93 -3.38
N ALA A 206 9.14 21.24 -2.56
CA ALA A 206 8.79 21.73 -1.23
C ALA A 206 10.02 21.84 -0.33
N LEU A 207 10.89 20.83 -0.31
CA LEU A 207 12.14 20.85 0.44
C LEU A 207 13.03 22.05 0.03
N SER A 208 13.14 22.33 -1.29
CA SER A 208 13.93 23.47 -1.78
C SER A 208 13.42 24.85 -1.30
N LYS A 209 12.11 24.93 -0.99
CA LYS A 209 11.44 26.15 -0.52
C LYS A 209 11.45 26.33 1.01
N MET A 210 11.84 25.30 1.77
CA MET A 210 11.87 25.39 3.24
C MET A 210 13.01 26.32 3.71
N PRO A 211 12.74 27.30 4.59
CA PRO A 211 13.78 28.21 5.10
C PRO A 211 14.89 27.46 5.85
N GLU A 212 14.52 26.43 6.62
CA GLU A 212 15.44 25.62 7.43
C GLU A 212 16.00 24.38 6.70
N ARG A 213 15.90 24.29 5.37
CA ARG A 213 16.28 23.10 4.57
C ARG A 213 17.71 22.61 4.85
N GLU A 214 18.65 23.50 5.10
CA GLU A 214 20.05 23.13 5.40
C GLU A 214 20.19 22.34 6.72
N ASN A 215 19.22 22.49 7.62
CA ASN A 215 19.12 21.73 8.87
C ASN A 215 18.38 20.39 8.72
N CYS A 216 17.91 20.09 7.52
CA CYS A 216 17.16 18.87 7.22
C CYS A 216 17.95 17.91 6.34
N ARG A 217 17.61 16.61 6.41
CA ARG A 217 18.00 15.59 5.45
C ARG A 217 16.77 14.77 5.08
N LEU A 218 16.58 14.53 3.79
CA LEU A 218 15.50 13.68 3.27
C LEU A 218 16.07 12.31 2.94
N ILE A 219 15.61 11.28 3.65
CA ILE A 219 15.98 9.89 3.41
C ILE A 219 14.94 9.29 2.44
N LEU A 220 15.41 8.75 1.32
CA LEU A 220 14.58 8.11 0.30
C LEU A 220 14.77 6.60 0.37
N VAL A 221 13.69 5.88 0.70
CA VAL A 221 13.65 4.41 0.76
C VAL A 221 12.78 3.88 -0.37
N GLY A 222 13.32 2.94 -1.15
CA GLY A 222 12.61 2.26 -2.24
C GLY A 222 13.52 1.86 -3.39
N LYS A 223 13.06 0.94 -4.24
CA LYS A 223 13.87 0.33 -5.31
C LYS A 223 14.45 1.35 -6.29
N ALA A 224 13.72 2.41 -6.61
CA ALA A 224 14.17 3.45 -7.52
C ALA A 224 15.36 4.28 -6.99
N PHE A 225 15.69 4.19 -5.70
CA PHE A 225 16.75 4.96 -5.06
C PHE A 225 18.01 4.14 -4.79
N SER A 226 18.09 2.92 -5.30
CA SER A 226 19.29 2.05 -5.15
C SER A 226 20.48 2.54 -5.97
N ASN A 227 20.24 3.30 -7.04
CA ASN A 227 21.28 3.89 -7.88
C ASN A 227 21.25 5.42 -7.74
N ARG A 228 22.32 6.00 -7.16
CA ARG A 228 22.46 7.47 -6.95
C ARG A 228 22.27 8.34 -8.20
N LYS A 229 22.30 7.77 -9.40
CA LYS A 229 22.20 8.49 -10.69
C LYS A 229 20.78 8.62 -11.24
N GLU A 230 19.79 7.98 -10.63
CA GLU A 230 18.44 8.01 -11.16
C GLU A 230 17.61 9.17 -10.56
N ASN A 231 17.55 10.25 -11.36
CA ASN A 231 16.41 11.17 -11.54
C ASN A 231 15.63 11.68 -10.31
N THR A 232 16.31 12.01 -9.25
CA THR A 232 15.77 13.07 -8.40
C THR A 232 16.29 14.39 -9.01
N ASN A 233 15.43 15.31 -9.39
CA ASN A 233 15.82 16.67 -9.87
C ASN A 233 16.53 17.50 -8.76
N GLY A 234 17.23 16.82 -7.85
CA GLY A 234 17.89 17.44 -6.71
C GLY A 234 18.95 18.45 -7.14
N ASP A 235 19.69 18.15 -8.22
CA ASP A 235 20.74 19.03 -8.73
C ASP A 235 20.16 20.34 -9.29
N SER A 236 19.08 20.26 -10.06
CA SER A 236 18.40 21.43 -10.62
C SER A 236 17.73 22.30 -9.55
N LEU A 237 17.40 21.72 -8.39
CA LEU A 237 16.80 22.41 -7.25
C LEU A 237 17.84 22.86 -6.21
N GLY A 238 19.14 22.51 -6.40
CA GLY A 238 20.21 22.84 -5.45
C GLY A 238 20.08 22.17 -4.08
N ILE A 239 19.50 20.94 -4.02
CA ILE A 239 19.25 20.21 -2.78
C ILE A 239 19.86 18.80 -2.76
N SER A 240 20.69 18.44 -3.72
CA SER A 240 21.28 17.08 -3.79
C SER A 240 22.06 16.71 -2.53
N ASN A 241 22.70 17.68 -1.86
CA ASN A 241 23.40 17.50 -0.60
C ASN A 241 22.47 17.25 0.60
N LEU A 242 21.16 17.50 0.43
CA LEU A 242 20.13 17.27 1.46
C LEU A 242 19.48 15.89 1.37
N ILE A 243 19.76 15.13 0.28
CA ILE A 243 19.11 13.85 -0.01
C ILE A 243 20.04 12.68 0.33
N ILE A 244 19.50 11.71 1.09
CA ILE A 244 20.16 10.45 1.40
C ILE A 244 19.39 9.34 0.69
N HIS A 245 20.05 8.67 -0.25
CA HIS A 245 19.47 7.55 -0.99
C HIS A 245 19.74 6.24 -0.24
N ALA A 246 18.78 5.75 0.54
CA ALA A 246 18.89 4.48 1.26
C ALA A 246 18.63 3.26 0.36
N GLY A 247 17.90 3.45 -0.75
CA GLY A 247 17.59 2.36 -1.67
C GLY A 247 16.63 1.32 -1.09
N VAL A 248 16.82 0.05 -1.46
CA VAL A 248 16.10 -1.07 -0.84
C VAL A 248 16.78 -1.40 0.48
N VAL A 249 16.01 -1.43 1.54
CA VAL A 249 16.48 -1.71 2.89
C VAL A 249 15.83 -2.99 3.43
N SER A 250 16.43 -3.59 4.46
CA SER A 250 15.82 -4.70 5.19
C SER A 250 14.58 -4.21 5.96
N GLN A 251 13.70 -5.14 6.38
CA GLN A 251 12.55 -4.80 7.22
C GLN A 251 12.97 -4.16 8.54
N GLU A 252 14.04 -4.65 9.14
CA GLU A 252 14.61 -4.11 10.39
C GLU A 252 15.10 -2.67 10.19
N ASP A 253 15.87 -2.41 9.14
CA ASP A 253 16.33 -1.05 8.79
C ASP A 253 15.15 -0.11 8.53
N LEU A 254 14.10 -0.59 7.85
CA LEU A 254 12.91 0.21 7.58
C LEU A 254 12.23 0.65 8.87
N VAL A 255 12.01 -0.29 9.80
CA VAL A 255 11.47 0.02 11.14
C VAL A 255 12.37 1.01 11.87
N GLY A 256 13.68 0.79 11.82
CA GLY A 256 14.66 1.70 12.43
C GLY A 256 14.62 3.10 11.81
N LEU A 257 14.53 3.22 10.48
CA LEU A 257 14.45 4.52 9.79
C LEU A 257 13.16 5.26 10.12
N TYR A 258 12.01 4.57 10.24
CA TYR A 258 10.80 5.18 10.78
C TYR A 258 11.04 5.74 12.19
N ASN A 259 11.62 4.96 13.11
CA ASN A 259 11.90 5.39 14.47
C ASN A 259 12.91 6.56 14.55
N LEU A 260 13.88 6.59 13.64
CA LEU A 260 14.91 7.63 13.57
C LEU A 260 14.38 8.94 13.02
N ALA A 261 13.37 8.90 12.15
CA ALA A 261 12.84 10.07 11.47
C ALA A 261 12.18 11.07 12.45
N ASN A 262 12.42 12.35 12.21
CA ASN A 262 11.69 13.42 12.88
C ASN A 262 10.29 13.59 12.31
N LEU A 263 10.12 13.30 11.00
CA LEU A 263 8.85 13.37 10.29
C LEU A 263 8.85 12.40 9.10
N PHE A 264 7.82 11.59 8.99
CA PHE A 264 7.51 10.84 7.77
C PHE A 264 6.66 11.70 6.84
N VAL A 265 6.99 11.72 5.53
CA VAL A 265 6.27 12.54 4.54
C VAL A 265 5.74 11.65 3.41
N LEU A 266 4.41 11.70 3.18
CA LEU A 266 3.74 10.99 2.09
C LEU A 266 2.98 11.96 1.18
N PRO A 267 3.61 12.43 0.08
CA PRO A 267 3.06 13.48 -0.78
C PRO A 267 2.14 12.96 -1.89
N SER A 268 1.69 11.71 -1.81
CA SER A 268 0.96 11.02 -2.87
C SER A 268 -0.28 11.79 -3.31
N LEU A 269 -0.50 11.86 -4.62
CA LEU A 269 -1.73 12.43 -5.20
C LEU A 269 -2.94 11.53 -4.94
N TYR A 270 -2.70 10.22 -4.85
CA TYR A 270 -3.73 9.22 -4.58
C TYR A 270 -3.13 7.96 -3.95
N GLU A 271 -3.84 7.40 -2.98
CA GLU A 271 -3.55 6.11 -2.33
C GLU A 271 -4.86 5.34 -2.14
N GLY A 272 -4.78 4.01 -2.26
CA GLY A 272 -5.92 3.15 -1.93
C GLY A 272 -6.14 3.04 -0.43
N PHE A 273 -5.05 3.11 0.36
CA PHE A 273 -5.09 3.07 1.83
C PHE A 273 -4.04 3.99 2.46
N GLY A 274 -2.76 3.64 2.39
CA GLY A 274 -1.69 4.42 3.01
C GLY A 274 -0.98 3.68 4.15
N LEU A 275 -0.66 2.39 3.96
CA LEU A 275 0.09 1.60 4.94
C LEU A 275 1.30 2.33 5.54
N PRO A 276 2.13 3.07 4.76
CA PRO A 276 3.29 3.78 5.31
C PRO A 276 2.94 4.82 6.38
N VAL A 277 1.72 5.38 6.37
CA VAL A 277 1.24 6.28 7.44
C VAL A 277 1.07 5.52 8.75
N LEU A 278 0.47 4.32 8.70
CA LEU A 278 0.29 3.48 9.89
C LEU A 278 1.62 2.93 10.40
N GLU A 279 2.54 2.56 9.50
CA GLU A 279 3.89 2.11 9.83
C GLU A 279 4.65 3.19 10.60
N ALA A 280 4.60 4.45 10.12
CA ALA A 280 5.19 5.59 10.81
C ALA A 280 4.55 5.82 12.19
N PHE A 281 3.22 5.82 12.27
CA PHE A 281 2.51 5.99 13.53
C PHE A 281 2.80 4.88 14.54
N ALA A 282 2.87 3.62 14.11
CA ALA A 282 3.21 2.48 14.97
C ALA A 282 4.65 2.61 15.55
N CYS A 283 5.55 3.22 14.79
CA CYS A 283 6.90 3.57 15.26
C CYS A 283 6.93 4.87 16.10
N GLY A 284 5.80 5.54 16.30
CA GLY A 284 5.70 6.80 17.06
C GLY A 284 6.25 8.01 16.30
N THR A 285 6.36 7.92 14.98
CA THR A 285 6.90 8.97 14.13
C THR A 285 5.77 9.88 13.63
N PRO A 286 5.88 11.21 13.77
CA PRO A 286 4.92 12.15 13.22
C PRO A 286 4.80 12.00 11.70
N VAL A 287 3.61 12.28 11.16
CA VAL A 287 3.30 12.14 9.74
C VAL A 287 2.81 13.45 9.16
N ALA A 288 3.39 13.86 8.03
CA ALA A 288 2.81 14.84 7.14
C ALA A 288 2.41 14.16 5.83
N CYS A 289 1.15 14.28 5.43
CA CYS A 289 0.66 13.62 4.23
C CYS A 289 -0.34 14.47 3.45
N SER A 290 -0.63 14.03 2.23
CA SER A 290 -1.62 14.70 1.39
C SER A 290 -3.02 14.61 2.01
N ASN A 291 -3.84 15.65 1.78
CA ASN A 291 -5.23 15.72 2.21
C ASN A 291 -6.20 15.04 1.23
N THR A 292 -5.75 14.06 0.47
CA THR A 292 -6.49 13.42 -0.62
C THR A 292 -6.69 11.93 -0.43
N SER A 293 -7.65 11.37 -1.14
CA SER A 293 -7.99 9.94 -1.17
C SER A 293 -8.22 9.33 0.22
N SER A 294 -7.59 8.19 0.53
CA SER A 294 -7.70 7.50 1.80
C SER A 294 -6.83 8.06 2.92
N LEU A 295 -5.88 8.96 2.61
CA LEU A 295 -4.91 9.43 3.61
C LEU A 295 -5.55 10.13 4.82
N PRO A 296 -6.63 10.94 4.65
CA PRO A 296 -7.34 11.49 5.81
C PRO A 296 -8.05 10.44 6.67
N GLU A 297 -8.48 9.31 6.08
CA GLU A 297 -9.10 8.21 6.83
C GLU A 297 -8.07 7.50 7.72
N VAL A 298 -6.84 7.33 7.22
CA VAL A 298 -5.75 6.64 7.91
C VAL A 298 -4.99 7.55 8.87
N GLY A 299 -4.76 8.81 8.48
CA GLY A 299 -4.04 9.78 9.30
C GLY A 299 -4.88 10.37 10.44
N GLY A 300 -6.22 10.39 10.30
CA GLY A 300 -7.14 10.94 11.32
C GLY A 300 -6.79 12.38 11.69
N GLU A 301 -6.89 12.71 12.97
CA GLU A 301 -6.54 14.03 13.53
C GLU A 301 -5.06 14.15 13.93
N LEU A 302 -4.26 13.09 13.67
CA LEU A 302 -2.89 13.00 14.12
C LEU A 302 -1.87 13.37 13.04
N ALA A 303 -2.26 13.30 11.75
CA ALA A 303 -1.41 13.69 10.65
C ALA A 303 -1.50 15.20 10.35
N TYR A 304 -0.41 15.75 9.85
CA TYR A 304 -0.35 17.08 9.29
C TYR A 304 -0.69 17.03 7.81
N TYR A 305 -1.75 17.71 7.40
CA TYR A 305 -2.25 17.61 6.02
C TYR A 305 -1.81 18.80 5.18
N PHE A 306 -1.40 18.52 3.94
CA PHE A 306 -1.10 19.53 2.92
C PHE A 306 -1.81 19.21 1.61
N ASN A 307 -1.95 20.25 0.78
CA ASN A 307 -2.37 20.09 -0.60
C ASN A 307 -1.22 19.51 -1.44
N PRO A 308 -1.35 18.27 -2.01
CA PRO A 308 -0.27 17.63 -2.76
C PRO A 308 0.06 18.34 -4.08
N THR A 309 -0.76 19.30 -4.53
CA THR A 309 -0.51 20.06 -5.76
C THR A 309 0.17 21.40 -5.51
N ASP A 310 0.41 21.77 -4.25
CA ASP A 310 1.04 23.02 -3.84
C ASP A 310 2.31 22.77 -3.01
N SER A 311 3.48 22.90 -3.64
CA SER A 311 4.77 22.71 -2.98
C SER A 311 5.09 23.76 -1.91
N GLY A 312 4.49 24.97 -2.00
CA GLY A 312 4.62 26.01 -0.98
C GLY A 312 3.85 25.64 0.29
N ASN A 313 2.58 25.23 0.15
CA ASN A 313 1.78 24.71 1.25
C ASN A 313 2.42 23.49 1.89
N MET A 314 2.94 22.55 1.08
CA MET A 314 3.65 21.37 1.57
C MET A 314 4.87 21.77 2.41
N ALA A 315 5.70 22.71 1.95
CA ALA A 315 6.86 23.21 2.68
C ALA A 315 6.45 23.81 4.04
N GLN A 316 5.41 24.66 4.07
CA GLN A 316 4.90 25.28 5.31
C GLN A 316 4.43 24.22 6.32
N VAL A 317 3.66 23.21 5.86
CA VAL A 317 3.15 22.14 6.73
C VAL A 317 4.28 21.27 7.26
N ILE A 318 5.27 20.91 6.44
CA ILE A 318 6.45 20.15 6.87
C ILE A 318 7.24 20.94 7.93
N SER A 319 7.52 22.22 7.67
CA SER A 319 8.22 23.11 8.62
C SER A 319 7.48 23.19 9.96
N ARG A 320 6.15 23.35 9.93
CA ARG A 320 5.31 23.38 11.13
C ARG A 320 5.41 22.06 11.88
N ALA A 321 5.21 20.91 11.20
CA ALA A 321 5.24 19.59 11.80
C ALA A 321 6.58 19.25 12.46
N LEU A 322 7.70 19.72 11.92
CA LEU A 322 9.03 19.56 12.49
C LEU A 322 9.27 20.34 13.78
N ASN A 323 8.46 21.36 14.06
CA ASN A 323 8.62 22.28 15.22
C ASN A 323 7.53 22.07 16.29
N GLU A 324 6.46 21.33 15.98
CA GLU A 324 5.41 21.03 16.95
C GLU A 324 5.77 19.81 17.84
N LYS A 325 5.11 19.73 19.00
CA LYS A 325 5.29 18.62 19.95
C LYS A 325 4.75 17.32 19.32
N LYS A 326 5.56 16.26 19.37
CA LYS A 326 5.17 14.94 18.87
C LYS A 326 4.05 14.33 19.73
N LYS A 327 3.03 13.80 19.08
CA LYS A 327 1.91 13.03 19.67
C LYS A 327 2.19 11.52 19.60
N THR A 328 3.36 11.10 20.10
CA THR A 328 3.89 9.74 19.90
C THR A 328 2.93 8.66 20.42
N GLU A 329 2.48 8.79 21.67
CA GLU A 329 1.64 7.77 22.29
C GLU A 329 0.25 7.69 21.64
N GLU A 330 -0.32 8.84 21.26
CA GLU A 330 -1.60 8.89 20.53
C GLU A 330 -1.48 8.24 19.16
N SER A 331 -0.37 8.48 18.44
CA SER A 331 -0.11 7.90 17.12
C SER A 331 0.02 6.39 17.20
N ILE A 332 0.74 5.86 18.20
CA ILE A 332 0.87 4.41 18.41
C ILE A 332 -0.48 3.78 18.73
N ARG A 333 -1.28 4.38 19.62
CA ARG A 333 -2.63 3.89 19.94
C ARG A 333 -3.55 3.93 18.74
N TRP A 334 -3.48 4.98 17.91
CA TRP A 334 -4.26 5.10 16.70
C TRP A 334 -3.90 4.01 15.68
N ALA A 335 -2.61 3.80 15.41
CA ALA A 335 -2.14 2.74 14.52
C ALA A 335 -2.61 1.35 14.99
N ALA A 336 -2.65 1.08 16.30
CA ALA A 336 -3.09 -0.19 16.86
C ALA A 336 -4.59 -0.48 16.64
N THR A 337 -5.41 0.53 16.32
CA THR A 337 -6.81 0.32 15.95
C THR A 337 -6.94 -0.34 14.57
N PHE A 338 -5.93 -0.22 13.72
CA PHE A 338 -5.85 -0.84 12.41
C PHE A 338 -5.10 -2.17 12.51
N ASN A 339 -5.82 -3.27 12.51
CA ASN A 339 -5.23 -4.58 12.70
C ASN A 339 -5.70 -5.60 11.67
N TRP A 340 -4.79 -6.48 11.28
CA TRP A 340 -5.03 -7.51 10.27
C TRP A 340 -6.07 -8.54 10.70
N GLU A 341 -6.28 -8.72 12.00
CA GLU A 341 -7.31 -9.63 12.54
C GLU A 341 -8.72 -9.16 12.15
N GLN A 342 -8.96 -7.86 12.30
CA GLN A 342 -10.23 -7.26 11.91
C GLN A 342 -10.44 -7.29 10.40
N SER A 343 -9.39 -6.92 9.61
CA SER A 343 -9.42 -7.03 8.15
C SER A 343 -9.78 -8.46 7.71
N SER A 344 -9.12 -9.46 8.28
CA SER A 344 -9.36 -10.88 7.99
C SER A 344 -10.76 -11.34 8.38
N LYS A 345 -11.29 -10.89 9.52
CA LYS A 345 -12.68 -11.16 9.93
C LYS A 345 -13.69 -10.59 8.94
N MET A 346 -13.41 -9.40 8.38
CA MET A 346 -14.27 -8.80 7.36
C MET A 346 -14.27 -9.59 6.05
N ILE A 347 -13.09 -10.07 5.61
CA ILE A 347 -13.00 -10.99 4.46
C ILE A 347 -13.83 -12.25 4.71
N LEU A 348 -13.66 -12.88 5.86
CA LEU A 348 -14.37 -14.12 6.20
C LEU A 348 -15.89 -13.92 6.31
N SER A 349 -16.34 -12.83 6.94
CA SER A 349 -17.77 -12.51 7.06
C SER A 349 -18.39 -12.22 5.68
N THR A 350 -17.63 -11.54 4.80
CA THR A 350 -18.04 -11.31 3.42
C THR A 350 -18.17 -12.64 2.65
N ALA A 351 -17.22 -13.56 2.81
CA ALA A 351 -17.30 -14.88 2.19
C ALA A 351 -18.50 -15.70 2.69
N LYS A 352 -18.79 -15.67 4.00
CA LYS A 352 -19.99 -16.30 4.58
C LYS A 352 -21.26 -15.71 3.98
N ARG A 353 -21.40 -14.38 3.94
CA ARG A 353 -22.57 -13.70 3.34
C ARG A 353 -22.80 -14.09 1.88
N VAL A 354 -21.73 -14.14 1.06
CA VAL A 354 -21.79 -14.60 -0.32
C VAL A 354 -22.27 -16.04 -0.41
N CYS A 355 -21.93 -16.89 0.57
CA CYS A 355 -22.41 -18.28 0.65
C CYS A 355 -23.85 -18.44 1.19
N GLY A 356 -24.41 -17.40 1.79
CA GLY A 356 -25.71 -17.47 2.47
C GLY A 356 -25.63 -18.12 3.87
N LEU A 357 -24.47 -17.98 4.55
CA LEU A 357 -24.15 -18.54 5.86
C LEU A 357 -24.13 -17.47 6.96
#